data_699c13e84de0fb3d4d9db45efaf63294
#
_entry.id   699c13e84de0fb3d4d9db45efaf63294
#
_cell.length_a   1.000
_cell.length_b   1.000
_cell.length_c   1.000
_cell.angle_alpha   90.00
_cell.angle_beta   90.00
_cell.angle_gamma   90.00
#
_symmetry.space_group_name_H-M   'P 1'
#
loop_
_entity.id
_entity.type
_entity.pdbx_description
1 polymer ?
#
loop_
_entity_poly.entity_id
_entity_poly.type
_entity_poly.pdbx_seq_one_letter_code
_entity_poly.pdbx_strand_id
1 'polypeptide(L)'
;SSCINSIVTSLLVRANPDEVKMVMVDPKRVELGQYNNVPHLLTKVITNPKKAVDALSWAVAEMDRRYDLLADSQVRDINGYHEKFDAGLLDEEKFDRFPYIVVFIDELNDLMMVAGREVESAIVRLAQMARAIGIHLVVATQRPSVDVITGVMKANIPSRLAFSVASTTDSRVILDQSGAEKLIGLGDMLVVTASNPRLERIQGAWVTEKEIQDVVTWAKDQKDADYNPAVIEEQKKTTTLGGEDFGEDEDLILAAKDLVVRSQMGSTSMLQRKLRVGFARAGRLMDILEAQAIVGPSEGSKARQVLITVEEYESAKLSSVNDTEVVEPPGTNDEEVVEVESKDYQTENNEEDE
;
A
#
# COMPACT_ATOMS: atom_id res chain seq x y z
N SER A 1 -19.43 10.49 5.27
CA SER A 1 -18.50 11.61 4.97
C SER A 1 -18.33 12.56 6.14
N SER A 2 -19.42 13.10 6.76
CA SER A 2 -19.27 14.10 7.86
C SER A 2 -18.42 13.61 9.04
N CYS A 3 -18.49 12.34 9.41
CA CYS A 3 -17.66 11.77 10.47
C CYS A 3 -16.17 11.74 10.08
N ILE A 4 -15.85 11.34 8.86
CA ILE A 4 -14.47 11.36 8.37
C ILE A 4 -13.95 12.80 8.38
N ASN A 5 -14.74 13.75 7.89
CA ASN A 5 -14.38 15.17 7.91
C ASN A 5 -14.13 15.68 9.33
N SER A 6 -14.96 15.30 10.32
CA SER A 6 -14.73 15.65 11.73
C SER A 6 -13.43 15.05 12.28
N ILE A 7 -13.11 13.79 11.94
CA ILE A 7 -11.87 13.13 12.37
C ILE A 7 -10.67 13.84 11.74
N VAL A 8 -10.70 14.05 10.41
CA VAL A 8 -9.58 14.68 9.68
C VAL A 8 -9.33 16.10 10.17
N THR A 9 -10.39 16.91 10.29
CA THR A 9 -10.28 18.28 10.81
C THR A 9 -9.70 18.30 12.23
N SER A 10 -10.14 17.37 13.09
CA SER A 10 -9.60 17.22 14.44
C SER A 10 -8.11 16.87 14.44
N LEU A 11 -7.64 16.01 13.52
CA LEU A 11 -6.23 15.68 13.39
C LEU A 11 -5.42 16.88 12.90
N LEU A 12 -5.89 17.59 11.86
CA LEU A 12 -5.20 18.76 11.32
C LEU A 12 -5.01 19.88 12.35
N VAL A 13 -5.97 20.05 13.28
CA VAL A 13 -5.90 21.08 14.31
C VAL A 13 -5.04 20.67 15.52
N ARG A 14 -4.87 19.36 15.77
CA ARG A 14 -4.27 18.84 17.01
C ARG A 14 -2.87 18.27 16.86
N ALA A 15 -2.49 17.86 15.66
CA ALA A 15 -1.21 17.21 15.38
C ALA A 15 -0.51 17.92 14.22
N ASN A 16 0.81 17.97 14.29
CA ASN A 16 1.63 18.44 13.18
C ASN A 16 1.98 17.28 12.20
N PRO A 17 2.46 17.58 10.99
CA PRO A 17 2.75 16.55 10.00
C PRO A 17 3.93 15.63 10.34
N ASP A 18 4.73 15.96 11.35
CA ASP A 18 5.81 15.10 11.84
C ASP A 18 5.31 14.12 12.93
N GLU A 19 4.13 14.38 13.48
CA GLU A 19 3.44 13.51 14.44
C GLU A 19 2.45 12.58 13.74
N VAL A 20 1.68 13.10 12.75
CA VAL A 20 0.65 12.32 12.04
C VAL A 20 0.72 12.55 10.54
N LYS A 21 0.80 11.47 9.80
CA LYS A 21 0.64 11.45 8.35
C LYS A 21 -0.64 10.71 7.97
N MET A 22 -1.16 11.01 6.78
CA MET A 22 -2.41 10.43 6.29
C MET A 22 -2.28 9.92 4.86
N VAL A 23 -2.97 8.82 4.59
CA VAL A 23 -3.27 8.33 3.23
C VAL A 23 -4.77 8.33 3.07
N MET A 24 -5.29 8.95 2.02
CA MET A 24 -6.72 9.09 1.79
C MET A 24 -7.13 8.46 0.47
N VAL A 25 -8.18 7.64 0.50
CA VAL A 25 -8.76 6.95 -0.65
C VAL A 25 -10.21 7.40 -0.81
N ASP A 26 -10.50 8.07 -1.93
CA ASP A 26 -11.83 8.55 -2.31
C ASP A 26 -12.12 8.16 -3.77
N PRO A 27 -12.63 6.96 -4.03
CA PRO A 27 -12.92 6.50 -5.39
C PRO A 27 -13.97 7.35 -6.11
N LYS A 28 -14.87 7.98 -5.36
CA LYS A 28 -15.96 8.81 -5.89
C LYS A 28 -15.53 10.23 -6.23
N ARG A 29 -14.38 10.69 -5.76
CA ARG A 29 -13.83 12.06 -5.97
C ARG A 29 -14.70 13.18 -5.44
N VAL A 30 -15.47 12.95 -4.39
CA VAL A 30 -16.48 13.91 -3.91
C VAL A 30 -16.11 14.48 -2.55
N GLU A 31 -15.56 13.65 -1.65
CA GLU A 31 -15.54 13.93 -0.23
C GLU A 31 -14.17 14.42 0.29
N LEU A 32 -13.08 13.78 -0.16
CA LEU A 32 -11.76 13.99 0.43
C LEU A 32 -10.83 14.85 -0.43
N GLY A 33 -11.21 15.17 -1.67
CA GLY A 33 -10.39 15.94 -2.61
C GLY A 33 -9.95 17.31 -2.09
N GLN A 34 -10.73 17.93 -1.21
CA GLN A 34 -10.45 19.23 -0.57
C GLN A 34 -9.17 19.22 0.30
N TYR A 35 -8.77 18.04 0.81
CA TYR A 35 -7.56 17.87 1.64
C TYR A 35 -6.27 17.77 0.83
N ASN A 36 -6.33 17.71 -0.51
CA ASN A 36 -5.11 17.69 -1.31
C ASN A 36 -4.18 18.86 -0.95
N ASN A 37 -2.89 18.60 -0.95
CA ASN A 37 -1.81 19.53 -0.62
C ASN A 37 -1.72 19.95 0.86
N VAL A 38 -2.46 19.35 1.79
CA VAL A 38 -2.14 19.52 3.21
C VAL A 38 -0.84 18.76 3.55
N PRO A 39 0.03 19.33 4.41
CA PRO A 39 1.34 18.74 4.71
C PRO A 39 1.30 17.37 5.40
N HIS A 40 0.14 17.00 5.92
CA HIS A 40 -0.08 15.70 6.56
C HIS A 40 -0.27 14.55 5.55
N LEU A 41 -0.55 14.82 4.27
CA LEU A 41 -0.74 13.78 3.27
C LEU A 41 0.59 13.19 2.80
N LEU A 42 0.68 11.86 2.76
CA LEU A 42 1.77 11.12 2.15
C LEU A 42 1.69 11.05 0.62
N THR A 43 0.50 11.20 0.07
CA THR A 43 0.24 11.27 -1.37
C THR A 43 -1.03 12.08 -1.63
N LYS A 44 -1.25 12.51 -2.88
CA LYS A 44 -2.55 13.07 -3.28
C LYS A 44 -3.65 12.08 -2.97
N VAL A 45 -4.86 12.59 -2.69
CA VAL A 45 -6.04 11.72 -2.49
C VAL A 45 -6.18 10.74 -3.64
N ILE A 46 -6.19 9.47 -3.31
CA ILE A 46 -6.20 8.37 -4.27
C ILE A 46 -7.63 8.14 -4.76
N THR A 47 -7.84 8.30 -6.06
CA THR A 47 -9.15 8.17 -6.68
C THR A 47 -9.27 6.93 -7.57
N ASN A 48 -8.16 6.26 -7.85
CA ASN A 48 -8.13 5.04 -8.65
C ASN A 48 -8.08 3.82 -7.71
N PRO A 49 -9.05 2.89 -7.80
CA PRO A 49 -9.08 1.71 -6.94
C PRO A 49 -7.83 0.82 -7.02
N LYS A 50 -7.19 0.71 -8.19
CA LYS A 50 -5.94 -0.07 -8.31
C LYS A 50 -4.80 0.58 -7.52
N LYS A 51 -4.65 1.92 -7.63
CA LYS A 51 -3.67 2.65 -6.82
C LYS A 51 -3.98 2.61 -5.32
N ALA A 52 -5.24 2.42 -4.93
CA ALA A 52 -5.61 2.19 -3.54
C ALA A 52 -5.10 0.83 -3.03
N VAL A 53 -5.09 -0.20 -3.87
CA VAL A 53 -4.47 -1.49 -3.55
C VAL A 53 -2.95 -1.34 -3.36
N ASP A 54 -2.28 -0.56 -4.24
CA ASP A 54 -0.85 -0.28 -4.12
C ASP A 54 -0.54 0.45 -2.79
N ALA A 55 -1.35 1.44 -2.44
CA ALA A 55 -1.22 2.17 -1.18
C ALA A 55 -1.46 1.29 0.07
N LEU A 56 -2.40 0.35 0.01
CA LEU A 56 -2.59 -0.63 1.08
C LEU A 56 -1.42 -1.61 1.18
N SER A 57 -0.88 -2.04 0.05
CA SER A 57 0.32 -2.88 -0.01
C SER A 57 1.54 -2.15 0.55
N TRP A 58 1.70 -0.87 0.21
CA TRP A 58 2.71 0.00 0.80
C TRP A 58 2.54 0.11 2.33
N ALA A 59 1.33 0.31 2.82
CA ALA A 59 1.07 0.41 4.26
C ALA A 59 1.44 -0.89 5.00
N VAL A 60 1.25 -2.06 4.35
CA VAL A 60 1.70 -3.35 4.88
C VAL A 60 3.23 -3.43 4.89
N ALA A 61 3.91 -3.02 3.82
CA ALA A 61 5.38 -3.01 3.78
C ALA A 61 5.98 -2.04 4.81
N GLU A 62 5.39 -0.85 4.97
CA GLU A 62 5.78 0.12 6.01
C GLU A 62 5.54 -0.44 7.42
N MET A 63 4.47 -1.20 7.61
CA MET A 63 4.23 -1.94 8.86
C MET A 63 5.39 -2.89 9.17
N ASP A 64 5.80 -3.70 8.21
CA ASP A 64 6.89 -4.67 8.38
C ASP A 64 8.21 -3.94 8.66
N ARG A 65 8.55 -2.89 7.89
CA ARG A 65 9.73 -2.03 8.14
C ARG A 65 9.76 -1.49 9.57
N ARG A 66 8.62 -1.02 10.07
CA ARG A 66 8.54 -0.51 11.45
C ARG A 66 8.73 -1.58 12.49
N TYR A 67 8.25 -2.79 12.25
CA TYR A 67 8.51 -3.92 13.14
C TYR A 67 10.01 -4.26 13.24
N ASP A 68 10.74 -4.20 12.11
CA ASP A 68 12.18 -4.39 12.10
C ASP A 68 12.89 -3.30 12.93
N LEU A 69 12.49 -2.03 12.78
CA LEU A 69 13.04 -0.92 13.58
C LEU A 69 12.74 -1.08 15.09
N LEU A 70 11.54 -1.54 15.44
CA LEU A 70 11.19 -1.81 16.83
C LEU A 70 12.04 -2.96 17.41
N ALA A 71 12.24 -4.02 16.63
CA ALA A 71 13.07 -5.15 17.03
C ALA A 71 14.53 -4.72 17.23
N ASP A 72 15.11 -3.99 16.28
CA ASP A 72 16.48 -3.47 16.34
C ASP A 72 16.69 -2.51 17.53
N SER A 73 15.68 -1.68 17.83
CA SER A 73 15.70 -0.74 18.95
C SER A 73 15.29 -1.38 20.30
N GLN A 74 14.91 -2.66 20.29
CA GLN A 74 14.48 -3.42 21.49
C GLN A 74 13.32 -2.75 22.24
N VAL A 75 12.31 -2.29 21.50
CA VAL A 75 11.08 -1.74 22.05
C VAL A 75 9.86 -2.53 21.53
N ARG A 76 8.69 -2.36 22.19
CA ARG A 76 7.48 -3.14 21.89
C ARG A 76 6.47 -2.38 21.04
N ASP A 77 6.51 -1.06 21.08
CA ASP A 77 5.54 -0.21 20.42
C ASP A 77 6.13 1.16 20.06
N ILE A 78 5.38 1.92 19.27
CA ILE A 78 5.77 3.25 18.79
C ILE A 78 6.03 4.25 19.94
N ASN A 79 5.32 4.14 21.07
CA ASN A 79 5.52 5.06 22.18
C ASN A 79 6.89 4.84 22.81
N GLY A 80 7.23 3.59 23.10
CA GLY A 80 8.56 3.25 23.60
C GLY A 80 9.69 3.58 22.61
N TYR A 81 9.39 3.50 21.30
CA TYR A 81 10.32 3.92 20.27
C TYR A 81 10.55 5.45 20.29
N HIS A 82 9.48 6.24 20.34
CA HIS A 82 9.55 7.70 20.43
C HIS A 82 10.27 8.15 21.72
N GLU A 83 9.97 7.52 22.86
CA GLU A 83 10.65 7.83 24.13
C GLU A 83 12.16 7.62 24.04
N LYS A 84 12.61 6.52 23.42
CA LYS A 84 14.05 6.27 23.20
C LYS A 84 14.67 7.22 22.21
N PHE A 85 13.99 7.51 21.11
CA PHE A 85 14.48 8.42 20.09
C PHE A 85 14.62 9.85 20.63
N ASP A 86 13.56 10.35 21.27
CA ASP A 86 13.50 11.71 21.82
C ASP A 86 14.50 11.91 22.99
N ALA A 87 14.89 10.80 23.67
CA ALA A 87 15.95 10.78 24.68
C ALA A 87 17.38 10.71 24.11
N GLY A 88 17.54 10.63 22.78
CA GLY A 88 18.84 10.49 22.11
C GLY A 88 19.53 9.13 22.37
N LEU A 89 18.75 8.09 22.70
CA LEU A 89 19.27 6.75 22.98
C LEU A 89 19.34 5.87 21.71
N LEU A 90 18.85 6.38 20.57
CA LEU A 90 18.93 5.70 19.28
C LEU A 90 19.88 6.50 18.38
N ASP A 91 20.62 5.78 17.55
CA ASP A 91 21.54 6.35 16.57
C ASP A 91 20.74 6.97 15.41
N GLU A 92 20.80 8.30 15.25
CA GLU A 92 20.06 9.04 14.23
C GLU A 92 20.55 8.75 12.79
N GLU A 93 21.74 8.15 12.62
CA GLU A 93 22.18 7.68 11.31
C GLU A 93 21.45 6.38 10.89
N LYS A 94 20.97 5.60 11.85
CA LYS A 94 20.31 4.31 11.65
C LYS A 94 18.79 4.36 11.84
N PHE A 95 18.31 5.21 12.72
CA PHE A 95 16.92 5.29 13.13
C PHE A 95 16.32 6.66 12.83
N ASP A 96 15.11 6.68 12.26
CA ASP A 96 14.33 7.88 12.00
C ASP A 96 13.10 7.93 12.92
N ARG A 97 12.71 9.13 13.34
CA ARG A 97 11.47 9.32 14.08
C ARG A 97 10.29 9.30 13.12
N PHE A 98 9.62 8.18 13.00
CA PHE A 98 8.49 8.04 12.08
C PHE A 98 7.15 8.47 12.74
N PRO A 99 6.24 9.13 11.98
CA PRO A 99 4.95 9.59 12.45
C PRO A 99 3.95 8.45 12.61
N TYR A 100 2.84 8.69 13.33
CA TYR A 100 1.64 7.89 13.19
C TYR A 100 1.10 8.02 11.75
N ILE A 101 0.50 6.96 11.23
CA ILE A 101 -0.15 6.97 9.91
C ILE A 101 -1.61 6.61 10.08
N VAL A 102 -2.51 7.39 9.48
CA VAL A 102 -3.92 7.07 9.41
C VAL A 102 -4.33 6.90 7.95
N VAL A 103 -4.81 5.70 7.61
CA VAL A 103 -5.31 5.38 6.29
C VAL A 103 -6.83 5.51 6.30
N PHE A 104 -7.37 6.42 5.48
CA PHE A 104 -8.80 6.64 5.31
C PHE A 104 -9.29 6.02 4.01
N ILE A 105 -10.36 5.24 4.08
CA ILE A 105 -11.07 4.69 2.92
C ILE A 105 -12.52 5.13 3.03
N ASP A 106 -12.96 6.05 2.16
CA ASP A 106 -14.32 6.60 2.19
C ASP A 106 -15.39 5.61 1.68
N GLU A 107 -15.05 4.80 0.68
CA GLU A 107 -15.99 3.79 0.17
C GLU A 107 -15.27 2.46 -0.10
N LEU A 108 -15.36 1.55 0.87
CA LEU A 108 -14.73 0.24 0.77
C LEU A 108 -15.33 -0.63 -0.36
N ASN A 109 -16.64 -0.52 -0.61
CA ASN A 109 -17.31 -1.32 -1.64
C ASN A 109 -16.65 -1.16 -3.01
N ASP A 110 -16.24 0.05 -3.38
CA ASP A 110 -15.66 0.32 -4.69
C ASP A 110 -14.28 -0.35 -4.87
N LEU A 111 -13.54 -0.54 -3.77
CA LEU A 111 -12.29 -1.28 -3.76
C LEU A 111 -12.54 -2.80 -3.81
N MET A 112 -13.50 -3.27 -3.02
CA MET A 112 -13.85 -4.71 -2.96
C MET A 112 -14.34 -5.24 -4.31
N MET A 113 -15.01 -4.42 -5.11
CA MET A 113 -15.44 -4.79 -6.47
C MET A 113 -14.27 -4.95 -7.46
N VAL A 114 -13.15 -4.28 -7.24
CA VAL A 114 -12.00 -4.29 -8.17
C VAL A 114 -10.96 -5.34 -7.79
N ALA A 115 -10.66 -5.46 -6.51
CA ALA A 115 -9.58 -6.30 -5.98
C ALA A 115 -9.92 -6.78 -4.55
N GLY A 116 -11.08 -7.41 -4.38
CA GLY A 116 -11.64 -7.73 -3.07
C GLY A 116 -10.73 -8.57 -2.18
N ARG A 117 -10.04 -9.58 -2.75
CA ARG A 117 -9.15 -10.45 -1.97
C ARG A 117 -7.91 -9.72 -1.46
N GLU A 118 -7.27 -8.94 -2.31
CA GLU A 118 -6.08 -8.16 -1.97
C GLU A 118 -6.41 -7.08 -0.93
N VAL A 119 -7.51 -6.38 -1.12
CA VAL A 119 -8.01 -5.35 -0.19
C VAL A 119 -8.35 -5.96 1.16
N GLU A 120 -9.13 -7.04 1.20
CA GLU A 120 -9.48 -7.73 2.44
C GLU A 120 -8.24 -8.20 3.19
N SER A 121 -7.33 -8.87 2.48
CA SER A 121 -6.10 -9.39 3.08
C SER A 121 -5.22 -8.28 3.68
N ALA A 122 -5.02 -7.16 2.96
CA ALA A 122 -4.25 -6.03 3.44
C ALA A 122 -4.91 -5.37 4.67
N ILE A 123 -6.22 -5.12 4.63
CA ILE A 123 -6.97 -4.55 5.76
C ILE A 123 -6.89 -5.45 6.99
N VAL A 124 -7.08 -6.76 6.82
CA VAL A 124 -7.03 -7.72 7.92
C VAL A 124 -5.64 -7.76 8.54
N ARG A 125 -4.57 -7.80 7.73
CA ARG A 125 -3.20 -7.82 8.21
C ARG A 125 -2.85 -6.54 8.98
N LEU A 126 -3.20 -5.37 8.44
CA LEU A 126 -3.02 -4.09 9.13
C LEU A 126 -3.83 -4.04 10.44
N ALA A 127 -5.11 -4.47 10.42
CA ALA A 127 -5.94 -4.48 11.63
C ALA A 127 -5.39 -5.38 12.75
N GLN A 128 -4.76 -6.50 12.38
CA GLN A 128 -4.15 -7.43 13.34
C GLN A 128 -2.86 -6.90 13.96
N MET A 129 -2.01 -6.26 13.18
CA MET A 129 -0.63 -6.01 13.58
C MET A 129 -0.28 -4.53 13.69
N ALA A 130 -0.87 -3.64 12.91
CA ALA A 130 -0.36 -2.29 12.73
C ALA A 130 -0.55 -1.35 13.94
N ARG A 131 -1.39 -1.70 14.92
CA ARG A 131 -1.68 -0.87 16.09
C ARG A 131 -0.42 -0.52 16.89
N ALA A 132 0.44 -1.51 17.15
CA ALA A 132 1.63 -1.31 17.97
C ALA A 132 2.66 -0.38 17.31
N ILE A 133 2.68 -0.33 15.98
CA ILE A 133 3.62 0.47 15.20
C ILE A 133 3.03 1.79 14.67
N GLY A 134 1.83 2.17 15.16
CA GLY A 134 1.21 3.46 14.90
C GLY A 134 0.60 3.63 13.51
N ILE A 135 0.16 2.55 12.86
CA ILE A 135 -0.65 2.64 11.63
C ILE A 135 -2.10 2.28 11.96
N HIS A 136 -3.02 3.17 11.62
CA HIS A 136 -4.44 3.07 11.93
C HIS A 136 -5.28 3.11 10.67
N LEU A 137 -6.42 2.39 10.69
CA LEU A 137 -7.38 2.33 9.60
C LEU A 137 -8.69 3.01 10.00
N VAL A 138 -9.21 3.84 9.11
CA VAL A 138 -10.59 4.36 9.15
C VAL A 138 -11.26 3.94 7.85
N VAL A 139 -12.11 2.94 7.93
CA VAL A 139 -12.75 2.33 6.76
C VAL A 139 -14.24 2.62 6.81
N ALA A 140 -14.78 3.21 5.75
CA ALA A 140 -16.19 3.51 5.63
C ALA A 140 -16.80 2.88 4.38
N THR A 141 -18.11 2.68 4.40
CA THR A 141 -18.90 2.27 3.25
C THR A 141 -20.34 2.77 3.39
N GLN A 142 -20.92 3.15 2.27
CA GLN A 142 -22.35 3.47 2.16
C GLN A 142 -23.21 2.23 1.82
N ARG A 143 -22.55 1.07 1.62
CA ARG A 143 -23.20 -0.20 1.24
C ARG A 143 -22.85 -1.30 2.23
N PRO A 144 -23.50 -1.34 3.40
CA PRO A 144 -23.23 -2.34 4.43
C PRO A 144 -23.78 -3.72 4.02
N SER A 145 -23.02 -4.45 3.22
CA SER A 145 -23.31 -5.85 2.87
C SER A 145 -22.25 -6.79 3.44
N VAL A 146 -22.57 -8.06 3.57
CA VAL A 146 -21.62 -9.09 4.06
C VAL A 146 -20.45 -9.33 3.11
N ASP A 147 -20.63 -9.01 1.83
CA ASP A 147 -19.59 -9.10 0.81
C ASP A 147 -18.58 -7.94 0.90
N VAL A 148 -18.96 -6.83 1.52
CA VAL A 148 -18.12 -5.65 1.73
C VAL A 148 -17.53 -5.65 3.13
N ILE A 149 -18.35 -5.88 4.15
CA ILE A 149 -17.92 -5.98 5.56
C ILE A 149 -17.92 -7.46 5.94
N THR A 150 -16.83 -8.13 5.62
CA THR A 150 -16.73 -9.59 5.80
C THR A 150 -16.60 -9.99 7.27
N GLY A 151 -16.89 -11.25 7.55
CA GLY A 151 -16.72 -11.80 8.90
C GLY A 151 -15.27 -11.74 9.39
N VAL A 152 -14.30 -11.89 8.49
CA VAL A 152 -12.86 -11.82 8.81
C VAL A 152 -12.45 -10.40 9.19
N MET A 153 -12.92 -9.39 8.44
CA MET A 153 -12.71 -7.98 8.79
C MET A 153 -13.30 -7.66 10.15
N LYS A 154 -14.56 -8.08 10.42
CA LYS A 154 -15.23 -7.82 11.71
C LYS A 154 -14.53 -8.48 12.91
N ALA A 155 -13.92 -9.64 12.72
CA ALA A 155 -13.14 -10.31 13.75
C ALA A 155 -11.86 -9.54 14.14
N ASN A 156 -11.31 -8.74 13.23
CA ASN A 156 -10.05 -8.03 13.43
C ASN A 156 -10.23 -6.51 13.64
N ILE A 157 -11.40 -5.95 13.29
CA ILE A 157 -11.74 -4.54 13.52
C ILE A 157 -12.84 -4.46 14.58
N PRO A 158 -12.48 -4.37 15.86
CA PRO A 158 -13.45 -4.45 16.96
C PRO A 158 -14.20 -3.13 17.20
N SER A 159 -13.65 -1.99 16.79
CA SER A 159 -14.30 -0.69 16.93
C SER A 159 -15.13 -0.40 15.70
N ARG A 160 -16.43 -0.23 15.88
CA ARG A 160 -17.38 -0.02 14.79
C ARG A 160 -18.39 1.04 15.16
N LEU A 161 -18.81 1.79 14.17
CA LEU A 161 -19.86 2.78 14.32
C LEU A 161 -20.84 2.70 13.14
N ALA A 162 -22.10 2.94 13.41
CA ALA A 162 -23.13 3.00 12.40
C ALA A 162 -23.96 4.27 12.58
N PHE A 163 -24.17 4.97 11.49
CA PHE A 163 -25.18 6.01 11.36
C PHE A 163 -26.53 5.38 11.03
N SER A 164 -27.57 6.19 10.81
CA SER A 164 -28.87 5.71 10.40
C SER A 164 -28.77 4.87 9.12
N VAL A 165 -29.31 3.66 9.15
CA VAL A 165 -29.36 2.70 8.05
C VAL A 165 -30.81 2.35 7.70
N ALA A 166 -31.01 1.79 6.49
CA ALA A 166 -32.35 1.52 5.97
C ALA A 166 -33.03 0.31 6.65
N SER A 167 -32.27 -0.66 7.13
CA SER A 167 -32.82 -1.91 7.66
C SER A 167 -32.10 -2.43 8.89
N THR A 168 -32.78 -3.28 9.65
CA THR A 168 -32.20 -4.05 10.76
C THR A 168 -31.08 -4.98 10.28
N THR A 169 -31.14 -5.46 9.04
CA THR A 169 -30.09 -6.29 8.44
C THR A 169 -28.81 -5.47 8.28
N ASP A 170 -28.89 -4.24 7.79
CA ASP A 170 -27.73 -3.35 7.63
C ASP A 170 -27.09 -3.04 8.99
N SER A 171 -27.91 -2.78 10.02
CA SER A 171 -27.41 -2.60 11.39
C SER A 171 -26.63 -3.81 11.88
N ARG A 172 -27.13 -5.03 11.65
CA ARG A 172 -26.45 -6.27 12.04
C ARG A 172 -25.19 -6.53 11.23
N VAL A 173 -25.15 -6.16 9.96
CA VAL A 173 -23.93 -6.29 9.16
C VAL A 173 -22.79 -5.47 9.77
N ILE A 174 -23.07 -4.25 10.24
CA ILE A 174 -22.05 -3.37 10.82
C ILE A 174 -21.78 -3.73 12.28
N LEU A 175 -22.82 -3.76 13.13
CA LEU A 175 -22.70 -3.78 14.59
C LEU A 175 -22.88 -5.17 15.22
N ASP A 176 -23.25 -6.19 14.43
CA ASP A 176 -23.74 -7.50 14.89
C ASP A 176 -25.04 -7.41 15.72
N GLN A 177 -25.64 -6.24 15.82
CA GLN A 177 -26.84 -5.94 16.60
C GLN A 177 -27.78 -5.02 15.82
N SER A 178 -29.06 -5.05 16.16
CA SER A 178 -30.07 -4.11 15.67
C SER A 178 -29.99 -2.78 16.43
N GLY A 179 -30.50 -1.70 15.83
CA GLY A 179 -30.64 -0.41 16.48
C GLY A 179 -30.29 0.78 15.60
N ALA A 180 -29.36 0.62 14.66
CA ALA A 180 -28.96 1.72 13.78
C ALA A 180 -30.10 2.13 12.81
N GLU A 181 -31.04 1.25 12.51
CA GLU A 181 -32.26 1.54 11.75
C GLU A 181 -33.24 2.48 12.48
N LYS A 182 -33.04 2.69 13.78
CA LYS A 182 -33.86 3.59 14.63
C LYS A 182 -33.23 4.96 14.85
N LEU A 183 -32.05 5.19 14.33
CA LEU A 183 -31.36 6.46 14.44
C LEU A 183 -32.07 7.53 13.60
N ILE A 184 -32.03 8.76 14.10
CA ILE A 184 -32.75 9.89 13.47
C ILE A 184 -31.99 10.59 12.35
N GLY A 185 -30.74 10.16 12.05
CA GLY A 185 -29.87 10.83 11.09
C GLY A 185 -29.14 12.03 11.70
N LEU A 186 -28.59 12.90 10.83
CA LEU A 186 -27.91 14.15 11.24
C LEU A 186 -26.74 13.95 12.23
N GLY A 187 -26.01 12.86 12.10
CA GLY A 187 -24.88 12.53 12.97
C GLY A 187 -25.22 11.71 14.21
N ASP A 188 -26.48 11.33 14.39
CA ASP A 188 -26.89 10.36 15.39
C ASP A 188 -26.31 8.99 15.05
N MET A 189 -25.56 8.38 15.94
CA MET A 189 -24.81 7.14 15.67
C MET A 189 -24.80 6.20 16.86
N LEU A 190 -24.63 4.90 16.56
CA LEU A 190 -24.28 3.88 17.53
C LEU A 190 -22.83 3.49 17.37
N VAL A 191 -22.12 3.36 18.49
CA VAL A 191 -20.70 3.03 18.54
C VAL A 191 -20.47 1.84 19.45
N VAL A 192 -19.58 0.95 19.04
CA VAL A 192 -18.99 -0.10 19.86
C VAL A 192 -17.48 0.00 19.70
N THR A 193 -16.74 -0.12 20.80
CA THR A 193 -15.26 -0.04 20.77
C THR A 193 -14.64 -1.30 21.36
N ALA A 194 -13.35 -1.52 21.09
CA ALA A 194 -12.60 -2.63 21.68
C ALA A 194 -12.58 -2.59 23.22
N SER A 195 -12.59 -1.39 23.81
CA SER A 195 -12.60 -1.19 25.27
C SER A 195 -14.00 -1.23 25.87
N ASN A 196 -15.05 -0.97 25.08
CA ASN A 196 -16.43 -1.03 25.52
C ASN A 196 -17.29 -1.73 24.47
N PRO A 197 -17.60 -3.04 24.66
CA PRO A 197 -18.39 -3.83 23.73
C PRO A 197 -19.91 -3.53 23.79
N ARG A 198 -20.34 -2.61 24.66
CA ARG A 198 -21.74 -2.18 24.73
C ARG A 198 -21.98 -1.10 23.68
N LEU A 199 -23.14 -1.14 23.05
CA LEU A 199 -23.57 -0.07 22.14
C LEU A 199 -23.79 1.23 22.92
N GLU A 200 -23.11 2.26 22.52
CA GLU A 200 -23.30 3.63 23.00
C GLU A 200 -23.90 4.47 21.87
N ARG A 201 -24.89 5.27 22.21
CA ARG A 201 -25.49 6.24 21.28
C ARG A 201 -24.79 7.58 21.45
N ILE A 202 -24.20 8.09 20.37
CA ILE A 202 -23.41 9.31 20.37
C ILE A 202 -23.95 10.25 19.29
N GLN A 203 -23.96 11.56 19.56
CA GLN A 203 -24.22 12.58 18.58
C GLN A 203 -22.88 13.03 17.98
N GLY A 204 -22.69 12.80 16.68
CA GLY A 204 -21.54 13.28 15.92
C GLY A 204 -21.55 14.81 15.77
N ALA A 205 -20.38 15.42 15.81
CA ALA A 205 -20.21 16.83 15.50
C ALA A 205 -20.47 17.09 14.01
N TRP A 206 -21.03 18.26 13.73
CA TRP A 206 -21.16 18.76 12.37
C TRP A 206 -20.05 19.77 12.11
N VAL A 207 -19.26 19.53 11.04
CA VAL A 207 -18.24 20.46 10.54
C VAL A 207 -18.70 20.93 9.17
N THR A 208 -18.80 22.23 8.98
CA THR A 208 -19.23 22.83 7.72
C THR A 208 -18.11 22.83 6.69
N GLU A 209 -18.45 22.88 5.41
CA GLU A 209 -17.46 22.98 4.33
C GLU A 209 -16.54 24.19 4.51
N LYS A 210 -17.07 25.30 4.99
CA LYS A 210 -16.28 26.49 5.28
C LYS A 210 -15.24 26.24 6.38
N GLU A 211 -15.61 25.62 7.48
CA GLU A 211 -14.69 25.28 8.57
C GLU A 211 -13.60 24.33 8.09
N ILE A 212 -13.95 23.36 7.24
CA ILE A 212 -12.97 22.45 6.62
C ILE A 212 -12.00 23.24 5.75
N GLN A 213 -12.49 24.12 4.88
CA GLN A 213 -11.66 24.96 4.02
C GLN A 213 -10.75 25.88 4.80
N ASP A 214 -11.25 26.50 5.87
CA ASP A 214 -10.48 27.38 6.74
C ASP A 214 -9.31 26.62 7.40
N VAL A 215 -9.56 25.40 7.93
CA VAL A 215 -8.52 24.54 8.52
C VAL A 215 -7.53 24.04 7.46
N VAL A 216 -8.02 23.64 6.30
CA VAL A 216 -7.17 23.17 5.19
C VAL A 216 -6.26 24.29 4.70
N THR A 217 -6.78 25.49 4.52
CA THR A 217 -5.99 26.66 4.11
C THR A 217 -4.94 26.99 5.16
N TRP A 218 -5.35 27.06 6.43
CA TRP A 218 -4.43 27.30 7.54
C TRP A 218 -3.28 26.26 7.60
N ALA A 219 -3.57 24.97 7.36
CA ALA A 219 -2.55 23.95 7.35
C ALA A 219 -1.58 24.07 6.16
N LYS A 220 -2.11 24.42 4.97
CA LYS A 220 -1.31 24.62 3.76
C LYS A 220 -0.39 25.85 3.84
N ASP A 221 -0.85 26.90 4.49
CA ASP A 221 -0.09 28.14 4.62
C ASP A 221 1.16 27.97 5.52
N GLN A 222 1.22 26.90 6.31
CA GLN A 222 2.33 26.65 7.24
C GLN A 222 3.46 25.80 6.63
N LYS A 223 3.13 24.84 5.79
CA LYS A 223 4.10 23.91 5.19
C LYS A 223 3.52 23.29 3.91
N ASP A 224 4.34 23.20 2.88
CA ASP A 224 3.99 22.47 1.67
C ASP A 224 3.86 20.95 1.92
N ALA A 225 3.06 20.29 1.10
CA ALA A 225 2.95 18.85 1.13
C ALA A 225 4.21 18.19 0.56
N ASP A 226 4.78 17.29 1.33
CA ASP A 226 5.89 16.43 0.92
C ASP A 226 5.35 15.03 0.63
N TYR A 227 5.12 14.74 -0.65
CA TYR A 227 4.55 13.50 -1.10
C TYR A 227 5.61 12.41 -1.27
N ASN A 228 5.33 11.21 -0.76
CA ASN A 228 6.15 10.03 -0.95
C ASN A 228 5.65 9.24 -2.18
N PRO A 229 6.39 9.23 -3.31
CA PRO A 229 5.99 8.51 -4.52
C PRO A 229 5.76 7.01 -4.30
N ALA A 230 6.52 6.40 -3.39
CA ALA A 230 6.46 4.97 -3.11
C ALA A 230 5.06 4.50 -2.63
N VAL A 231 4.22 5.41 -2.11
CA VAL A 231 2.86 5.07 -1.63
C VAL A 231 1.95 4.58 -2.75
N ILE A 232 2.13 5.07 -3.97
CA ILE A 232 1.29 4.74 -5.14
C ILE A 232 2.06 4.05 -6.25
N GLU A 233 3.33 3.76 -6.04
CA GLU A 233 4.11 2.91 -6.93
C GLU A 233 3.69 1.45 -6.71
N GLU A 234 3.59 0.72 -7.82
CA GLU A 234 3.38 -0.72 -7.77
C GLU A 234 4.53 -1.33 -6.95
N GLN A 235 4.24 -1.68 -5.69
CA GLN A 235 5.20 -2.40 -4.88
C GLN A 235 5.50 -3.69 -5.63
N LYS A 236 6.74 -3.89 -6.06
CA LYS A 236 7.19 -5.19 -6.54
C LYS A 236 6.79 -6.16 -5.43
N LYS A 237 5.77 -6.99 -5.74
CA LYS A 237 5.11 -7.85 -4.78
C LYS A 237 6.14 -8.72 -4.07
N THR A 238 6.64 -8.26 -2.95
CA THR A 238 7.08 -9.16 -1.88
C THR A 238 5.79 -9.75 -1.32
N THR A 239 5.35 -10.82 -1.94
CA THR A 239 4.05 -11.41 -1.69
C THR A 239 4.12 -12.24 -0.43
N THR A 240 3.95 -11.59 0.72
CA THR A 240 3.57 -12.27 1.94
C THR A 240 2.08 -12.03 2.20
N LEU A 241 1.24 -12.45 1.28
CA LEU A 241 -0.21 -12.49 1.46
C LEU A 241 -0.63 -13.96 1.42
N GLY A 242 -0.79 -14.54 2.61
CA GLY A 242 -1.50 -15.81 2.77
C GLY A 242 -1.02 -16.96 1.93
N GLY A 243 0.18 -17.49 2.19
CA GLY A 243 0.52 -18.87 1.82
C GLY A 243 1.08 -19.11 0.42
N GLU A 244 1.43 -18.09 -0.37
CA GLU A 244 2.17 -18.29 -1.63
C GLU A 244 3.18 -17.14 -1.82
N ASP A 245 4.42 -17.41 -1.39
CA ASP A 245 5.58 -16.55 -1.49
C ASP A 245 6.15 -16.63 -2.91
N PHE A 246 5.89 -15.61 -3.78
CA PHE A 246 6.41 -15.57 -5.15
C PHE A 246 7.74 -14.82 -5.28
N GLY A 247 8.16 -14.03 -4.31
CA GLY A 247 9.44 -13.32 -4.36
C GLY A 247 10.63 -14.19 -3.92
N GLU A 248 10.44 -15.03 -2.91
CA GLU A 248 11.37 -16.13 -2.63
C GLU A 248 11.30 -17.24 -3.70
N ASP A 249 10.23 -17.33 -4.48
CA ASP A 249 10.10 -18.33 -5.54
C ASP A 249 10.93 -17.98 -6.77
N GLU A 250 11.24 -16.71 -7.07
CA GLU A 250 12.09 -16.36 -8.22
C GLU A 250 13.55 -16.75 -7.97
N ASP A 251 14.08 -16.47 -6.78
CA ASP A 251 15.39 -16.96 -6.34
C ASP A 251 15.39 -18.47 -6.16
N LEU A 252 14.30 -19.04 -5.65
CA LEU A 252 14.12 -20.50 -5.53
C LEU A 252 13.94 -21.17 -6.90
N ILE A 253 13.27 -20.56 -7.85
CA ILE A 253 13.14 -21.03 -9.23
C ILE A 253 14.51 -21.02 -9.90
N LEU A 254 15.28 -19.95 -9.75
CA LEU A 254 16.65 -19.87 -10.26
C LEU A 254 17.56 -20.92 -9.61
N ALA A 255 17.49 -21.08 -8.30
CA ALA A 255 18.23 -22.11 -7.57
C ALA A 255 17.77 -23.53 -7.94
N ALA A 256 16.47 -23.76 -8.11
CA ALA A 256 15.92 -25.03 -8.56
C ALA A 256 16.34 -25.35 -9.99
N LYS A 257 16.34 -24.38 -10.88
CA LYS A 257 16.81 -24.48 -12.26
C LYS A 257 18.29 -24.87 -12.32
N ASP A 258 19.14 -24.14 -11.59
CA ASP A 258 20.58 -24.43 -11.51
C ASP A 258 20.84 -25.84 -10.95
N LEU A 259 20.14 -26.26 -9.90
CA LEU A 259 20.25 -27.58 -9.30
C LEU A 259 19.81 -28.70 -10.25
N VAL A 260 18.66 -28.54 -10.92
CA VAL A 260 18.10 -29.54 -11.83
C VAL A 260 18.99 -29.70 -13.08
N VAL A 261 19.41 -28.60 -13.69
CA VAL A 261 20.28 -28.63 -14.87
C VAL A 261 21.67 -29.17 -14.54
N ARG A 262 22.31 -28.73 -13.46
CA ARG A 262 23.64 -29.24 -13.09
C ARG A 262 23.64 -30.72 -12.65
N SER A 263 22.57 -31.15 -11.98
CA SER A 263 22.45 -32.56 -11.56
C SER A 263 21.93 -33.49 -12.67
N GLN A 264 21.39 -32.94 -13.75
CA GLN A 264 20.68 -33.65 -14.80
C GLN A 264 19.59 -34.59 -14.25
N MET A 265 18.92 -34.15 -13.18
CA MET A 265 17.93 -34.96 -12.47
C MET A 265 16.71 -34.10 -12.04
N GLY A 266 15.58 -34.29 -12.71
CA GLY A 266 14.31 -33.64 -12.39
C GLY A 266 13.58 -34.33 -11.23
N SER A 267 14.13 -34.25 -10.00
CA SER A 267 13.59 -34.97 -8.84
C SER A 267 13.03 -34.01 -7.78
N THR A 268 11.71 -34.10 -7.53
CA THR A 268 11.03 -33.34 -6.45
C THR A 268 11.67 -33.59 -5.09
N SER A 269 12.06 -34.83 -4.78
CA SER A 269 12.72 -35.18 -3.53
C SER A 269 14.13 -34.59 -3.40
N MET A 270 14.83 -34.36 -4.50
CA MET A 270 16.12 -33.67 -4.52
C MET A 270 15.91 -32.17 -4.20
N LEU A 271 14.94 -31.52 -4.83
CA LEU A 271 14.62 -30.12 -4.55
C LEU A 271 14.22 -29.92 -3.09
N GLN A 272 13.37 -30.79 -2.52
CA GLN A 272 13.03 -30.75 -1.10
C GLN A 272 14.25 -30.73 -0.18
N ARG A 273 15.19 -31.65 -0.41
CA ARG A 273 16.39 -31.78 0.44
C ARG A 273 17.36 -30.62 0.26
N LYS A 274 17.60 -30.21 -0.98
CA LYS A 274 18.64 -29.21 -1.30
C LYS A 274 18.19 -27.79 -1.01
N LEU A 275 16.93 -27.47 -1.33
CA LEU A 275 16.35 -26.13 -1.09
C LEU A 275 15.64 -26.04 0.26
N ARG A 276 15.53 -27.13 1.02
CA ARG A 276 14.84 -27.21 2.33
C ARG A 276 13.38 -26.74 2.27
N VAL A 277 12.68 -27.06 1.18
CA VAL A 277 11.26 -26.70 0.95
C VAL A 277 10.33 -27.88 1.20
N GLY A 278 9.07 -27.60 1.48
CA GLY A 278 8.03 -28.64 1.64
C GLY A 278 7.68 -29.33 0.32
N PHE A 279 7.02 -30.51 0.42
CA PHE A 279 6.67 -31.33 -0.76
C PHE A 279 5.83 -30.58 -1.80
N ALA A 280 4.81 -29.85 -1.35
CA ALA A 280 3.93 -29.06 -2.22
C ALA A 280 4.70 -27.97 -2.98
N ARG A 281 5.64 -27.28 -2.31
CA ARG A 281 6.47 -26.23 -2.93
C ARG A 281 7.48 -26.81 -3.91
N ALA A 282 8.12 -27.94 -3.58
CA ALA A 282 9.01 -28.64 -4.49
C ALA A 282 8.27 -29.17 -5.74
N GLY A 283 7.04 -29.65 -5.59
CA GLY A 283 6.18 -30.05 -6.70
C GLY A 283 5.88 -28.88 -7.64
N ARG A 284 5.49 -27.73 -7.07
CA ARG A 284 5.21 -26.50 -7.83
C ARG A 284 6.45 -25.99 -8.59
N LEU A 285 7.63 -26.00 -7.95
CA LEU A 285 8.89 -25.65 -8.64
C LEU A 285 9.14 -26.55 -9.84
N MET A 286 8.88 -27.84 -9.73
CA MET A 286 8.99 -28.77 -10.85
C MET A 286 8.00 -28.51 -11.98
N ASP A 287 6.78 -28.07 -11.66
CA ASP A 287 5.76 -27.71 -12.66
C ASP A 287 6.11 -26.41 -13.39
N ILE A 288 6.71 -25.44 -12.69
CA ILE A 288 7.26 -24.22 -13.31
C ILE A 288 8.42 -24.54 -14.24
N LEU A 289 9.33 -25.43 -13.84
CA LEU A 289 10.45 -25.85 -14.69
C LEU A 289 9.98 -26.64 -15.93
N GLU A 290 8.85 -27.37 -15.84
CA GLU A 290 8.19 -28.00 -16.99
C GLU A 290 7.60 -26.94 -17.93
N ALA A 291 6.89 -25.95 -17.40
CA ALA A 291 6.34 -24.83 -18.18
C ALA A 291 7.44 -24.01 -18.91
N GLN A 292 8.65 -23.98 -18.36
CA GLN A 292 9.84 -23.35 -18.97
C GLN A 292 10.61 -24.32 -19.91
N ALA A 293 10.09 -25.48 -20.18
CA ALA A 293 10.73 -26.53 -21.01
C ALA A 293 12.14 -26.93 -20.52
N ILE A 294 12.41 -26.86 -19.24
CA ILE A 294 13.67 -27.28 -18.61
C ILE A 294 13.62 -28.75 -18.26
N VAL A 295 12.45 -29.23 -17.85
CA VAL A 295 12.18 -30.64 -17.58
C VAL A 295 10.98 -31.12 -18.37
N GLY A 296 10.93 -32.41 -18.66
CA GLY A 296 9.81 -33.08 -19.31
C GLY A 296 8.63 -33.32 -18.39
N PRO A 297 7.51 -33.80 -18.91
CA PRO A 297 6.28 -34.04 -18.15
C PRO A 297 6.47 -35.08 -17.05
N SER A 298 5.57 -35.06 -16.07
CA SER A 298 5.61 -35.98 -14.94
C SER A 298 5.27 -37.42 -15.39
N GLU A 299 6.14 -38.35 -15.11
CA GLU A 299 5.95 -39.80 -15.34
C GLU A 299 5.68 -40.57 -14.03
N GLY A 300 4.87 -39.99 -13.15
CA GLY A 300 4.53 -40.59 -11.85
C GLY A 300 5.65 -40.44 -10.83
N SER A 301 6.13 -41.53 -10.23
CA SER A 301 7.15 -41.48 -9.16
C SER A 301 8.60 -41.39 -9.66
N LYS A 302 8.83 -41.42 -10.98
CA LYS A 302 10.16 -41.31 -11.56
C LYS A 302 10.62 -39.84 -11.62
N ALA A 303 11.94 -39.64 -11.58
CA ALA A 303 12.51 -38.31 -11.83
C ALA A 303 12.20 -37.89 -13.28
N ARG A 304 11.78 -36.64 -13.49
CA ARG A 304 11.49 -36.05 -14.81
C ARG A 304 12.81 -35.93 -15.61
N GLN A 305 12.74 -36.13 -16.90
CA GLN A 305 13.88 -35.96 -17.80
C GLN A 305 14.25 -34.47 -17.86
N VAL A 306 15.52 -34.14 -17.80
CA VAL A 306 16.03 -32.77 -18.04
C VAL A 306 16.22 -32.58 -19.53
N LEU A 307 15.67 -31.50 -20.09
CA LEU A 307 15.62 -31.23 -21.53
C LEU A 307 16.75 -30.32 -22.01
N ILE A 308 17.43 -29.64 -21.10
CA ILE A 308 18.50 -28.69 -21.38
C ILE A 308 19.82 -29.24 -20.84
N THR A 309 20.88 -29.14 -21.64
CA THR A 309 22.24 -29.52 -21.23
C THR A 309 22.87 -28.42 -20.34
N VAL A 310 23.90 -28.77 -19.57
CA VAL A 310 24.64 -27.83 -18.76
C VAL A 310 25.32 -26.77 -19.62
N GLU A 311 25.83 -27.15 -20.80
CA GLU A 311 26.52 -26.26 -21.75
C GLU A 311 25.57 -25.22 -22.36
N GLU A 312 24.33 -25.60 -22.73
CA GLU A 312 23.29 -24.70 -23.22
C GLU A 312 22.87 -23.71 -22.15
N TYR A 313 22.73 -24.18 -20.91
CA TYR A 313 22.36 -23.34 -19.77
C TYR A 313 23.43 -22.30 -19.43
N GLU A 314 24.70 -22.68 -19.41
CA GLU A 314 25.82 -21.76 -19.14
C GLU A 314 26.00 -20.74 -20.27
N SER A 315 25.81 -21.16 -21.53
CA SER A 315 25.84 -20.25 -22.69
C SER A 315 24.74 -19.21 -22.66
N ALA A 316 23.51 -19.59 -22.25
CA ALA A 316 22.38 -18.70 -22.11
C ALA A 316 22.60 -17.68 -20.94
N LYS A 317 23.28 -18.10 -19.88
CA LYS A 317 23.60 -17.25 -18.74
C LYS A 317 24.68 -16.22 -19.08
N LEU A 318 25.63 -16.56 -19.92
CA LEU A 318 26.68 -15.66 -20.42
C LEU A 318 26.14 -14.60 -21.40
N SER A 319 25.16 -14.95 -22.23
CA SER A 319 24.53 -13.99 -23.16
C SER A 319 23.64 -12.97 -22.43
N SER A 320 22.99 -13.36 -21.34
CA SER A 320 22.17 -12.42 -20.54
C SER A 320 22.98 -11.43 -19.69
N VAL A 321 24.27 -11.67 -19.48
CA VAL A 321 25.18 -10.75 -18.78
C VAL A 321 25.79 -9.71 -19.73
N ASN A 322 25.90 -10.03 -21.03
CA ASN A 322 26.47 -9.12 -22.02
C ASN A 322 25.49 -8.07 -22.60
N ASP A 323 24.18 -8.19 -22.32
CA ASP A 323 23.19 -7.19 -22.76
C ASP A 323 23.00 -6.02 -21.80
N THR A 324 23.81 -5.96 -20.73
CA THR A 324 23.71 -4.89 -19.72
C THR A 324 24.93 -3.93 -19.68
N GLU A 325 25.90 -4.04 -20.61
CA GLU A 325 26.97 -3.05 -20.70
C GLU A 325 27.08 -2.53 -22.14
N VAL A 326 27.10 -1.21 -22.22
CA VAL A 326 27.49 -0.29 -23.31
C VAL A 326 26.35 0.54 -23.86
N VAL A 327 26.10 1.68 -23.21
CA VAL A 327 25.74 2.92 -23.89
C VAL A 327 26.88 3.92 -23.57
N GLU A 328 27.83 4.04 -24.48
CA GLU A 328 28.74 5.18 -24.54
C GLU A 328 28.01 6.43 -25.05
N PRO A 329 28.30 7.62 -24.53
CA PRO A 329 27.72 8.86 -25.07
C PRO A 329 28.40 9.21 -26.42
N PRO A 330 27.66 9.73 -27.41
CA PRO A 330 28.21 10.13 -28.68
C PRO A 330 29.15 11.34 -28.51
N GLY A 331 30.37 11.17 -29.01
CA GLY A 331 31.43 12.16 -29.03
C GLY A 331 31.06 13.34 -29.92
N THR A 332 31.58 14.46 -29.47
CA THR A 332 31.71 15.72 -30.19
C THR A 332 32.55 15.52 -31.47
N ASN A 333 32.05 15.99 -32.59
CA ASN A 333 32.85 16.36 -33.72
C ASN A 333 32.49 17.76 -34.23
N ASP A 334 33.56 18.46 -34.49
CA ASP A 334 33.80 19.83 -34.81
C ASP A 334 33.11 20.36 -36.07
N GLU A 335 32.94 21.71 -36.04
CA GLU A 335 33.14 22.70 -37.10
C GLU A 335 32.32 22.58 -38.40
N GLU A 336 31.39 23.51 -38.55
CA GLU A 336 31.40 24.38 -39.78
C GLU A 336 30.77 25.73 -39.48
N VAL A 337 31.58 26.75 -39.68
CA VAL A 337 31.27 28.18 -39.69
C VAL A 337 30.58 28.51 -41.01
N VAL A 338 29.40 29.09 -40.93
CA VAL A 338 28.91 29.94 -42.05
C VAL A 338 28.26 31.20 -41.45
N GLU A 339 29.00 32.31 -41.68
CA GLU A 339 28.45 33.66 -41.68
C GLU A 339 27.30 33.78 -42.66
N VAL A 340 26.30 34.59 -42.38
CA VAL A 340 25.78 35.64 -43.23
C VAL A 340 24.52 36.30 -42.63
N GLU A 341 24.69 37.59 -42.43
CA GLU A 341 23.83 38.75 -42.62
C GLU A 341 22.61 39.05 -41.75
N SER A 342 22.83 40.17 -41.08
CA SER A 342 21.85 41.11 -40.56
C SER A 342 20.86 41.64 -41.60
N LYS A 343 19.59 41.70 -41.29
CA LYS A 343 18.69 42.74 -41.80
C LYS A 343 17.76 43.26 -40.73
N ASP A 344 17.99 44.52 -40.41
CA ASP A 344 17.08 45.45 -39.77
C ASP A 344 15.70 45.48 -40.47
N TYR A 345 14.65 45.54 -39.72
CA TYR A 345 13.50 46.35 -40.06
C TYR A 345 12.85 46.93 -38.81
N GLN A 346 12.67 48.23 -38.92
CA GLN A 346 12.18 49.24 -38.02
C GLN A 346 10.75 49.03 -37.55
N THR A 347 10.53 49.47 -36.33
CA THR A 347 9.40 50.22 -35.73
C THR A 347 8.33 50.75 -36.72
N GLU A 348 7.05 50.49 -36.34
CA GLU A 348 6.02 51.54 -36.46
C GLU A 348 5.00 51.42 -35.31
N ASN A 349 4.93 52.52 -34.58
CA ASN A 349 3.86 52.88 -33.66
C ASN A 349 2.55 53.02 -34.40
N ASN A 350 1.44 52.70 -33.79
CA ASN A 350 0.27 53.57 -33.83
C ASN A 350 -0.58 53.36 -32.59
N GLU A 351 -0.78 54.44 -31.93
CA GLU A 351 -1.78 54.77 -30.93
C GLU A 351 -3.19 54.77 -31.56
N GLU A 352 -4.12 54.76 -30.67
CA GLU A 352 -5.45 55.38 -30.62
C GLU A 352 -6.67 54.45 -30.56
N ASP A 353 -7.30 54.62 -29.43
CA ASP A 353 -8.71 54.95 -29.09
C ASP A 353 -9.84 53.96 -29.47
N GLU A 354 -10.45 53.37 -28.47
CA GLU A 354 -11.70 53.71 -27.75
C GLU A 354 -11.99 52.75 -26.57
#